data_294cd1c9e87989eb8cdc1fa059c40edf
#
_entry.id   294cd1c9e87989eb8cdc1fa059c40edf
#
_cell.length_a   1.000
_cell.length_b   1.000
_cell.length_c   1.000
_cell.angle_alpha   90.00
_cell.angle_beta   90.00
_cell.angle_gamma   90.00
#
_symmetry.space_group_name_H-M   'P 1'
#
loop_
_entity.id
_entity.type
_entity.pdbx_description
1 polymer ?
#
loop_
_entity_poly.entity_id
_entity_poly.type
_entity_poly.pdbx_seq_one_letter_code
_entity_poly.pdbx_strand_id
1 'polypeptide(L)'
;QVAIGEVSQEEKNHFTLVAAGMLRLAAARFLYGCSGANLDYAAREPFWRENLNFNHGTGHGVGYLGNIHEPPIGFRWKCSKSDMHPLEENMVITDEPGIYIEGSYGIRLENELLVRAGEKNEYGQFMYFETLTFVPIDLDAINPEKLEEREKELLNAYHAEVYRNIAPYLSEEERSWLKEYTRSI
;
A
#
# COMPACT_ATOMS: atom_id res chain seq x y z
N GLN A 1 1.24 6.29 10.23
CA GLN A 1 0.43 5.12 10.60
C GLN A 1 1.05 4.52 11.85
N VAL A 2 0.49 4.81 13.00
CA VAL A 2 1.08 4.50 14.31
C VAL A 2 0.12 3.69 15.17
N ALA A 3 0.63 2.74 15.93
CA ALA A 3 -0.09 2.08 16.99
C ALA A 3 -0.11 2.97 18.25
N ILE A 4 -1.24 3.06 18.93
CA ILE A 4 -1.39 3.81 20.17
C ILE A 4 -1.63 2.81 21.30
N GLY A 5 -0.68 2.71 22.24
CA GLY A 5 -0.71 1.75 23.34
C GLY A 5 0.00 0.43 23.03
N GLU A 6 -0.21 -0.55 23.90
CA GLU A 6 0.39 -1.88 23.73
C GLU A 6 -0.27 -2.63 22.58
N VAL A 7 0.55 -3.29 21.76
CA VAL A 7 0.12 -4.10 20.62
C VAL A 7 0.41 -5.57 20.91
N SER A 8 -0.63 -6.40 20.90
CA SER A 8 -0.50 -7.84 21.06
C SER A 8 0.25 -8.48 19.89
N GLN A 9 0.76 -9.69 20.09
CA GLN A 9 1.46 -10.43 19.02
C GLN A 9 0.54 -10.74 17.83
N GLU A 10 -0.74 -10.97 18.06
CA GLU A 10 -1.74 -11.19 17.02
C GLU A 10 -1.95 -9.90 16.18
N GLU A 11 -2.12 -8.76 16.85
CA GLU A 11 -2.23 -7.46 16.17
C GLU A 11 -0.98 -7.14 15.36
N LYS A 12 0.23 -7.41 15.89
CA LYS A 12 1.48 -7.26 15.12
C LYS A 12 1.50 -8.15 13.88
N ASN A 13 1.08 -9.39 13.99
CA ASN A 13 1.01 -10.30 12.85
C ASN A 13 0.03 -9.77 11.80
N HIS A 14 -1.14 -9.31 12.20
CA HIS A 14 -2.15 -8.75 11.30
C HIS A 14 -1.70 -7.42 10.69
N PHE A 15 -1.11 -6.53 11.48
CA PHE A 15 -0.54 -5.28 10.96
C PHE A 15 0.53 -5.54 9.89
N THR A 16 1.36 -6.55 10.12
CA THR A 16 2.41 -6.96 9.18
C THR A 16 1.84 -7.49 7.87
N LEU A 17 0.75 -8.29 7.93
CA LEU A 17 0.06 -8.75 6.71
C LEU A 17 -0.52 -7.58 5.90
N VAL A 18 -1.10 -6.59 6.58
CA VAL A 18 -1.62 -5.38 5.93
C VAL A 18 -0.48 -4.60 5.28
N ALA A 19 0.63 -4.40 5.99
CA ALA A 19 1.81 -3.73 5.45
C ALA A 19 2.40 -4.47 4.23
N ALA A 20 2.54 -5.80 4.33
CA ALA A 20 3.02 -6.63 3.22
C ALA A 20 2.12 -6.50 1.97
N GLY A 21 0.79 -6.55 2.16
CA GLY A 21 -0.17 -6.39 1.07
C GLY A 21 -0.05 -5.04 0.38
N MET A 22 -0.02 -3.96 1.14
CA MET A 22 0.15 -2.60 0.63
C MET A 22 1.48 -2.45 -0.12
N LEU A 23 2.59 -2.87 0.46
CA LEU A 23 3.91 -2.75 -0.17
C LEU A 23 4.04 -3.56 -1.47
N ARG A 24 3.46 -4.76 -1.52
CA ARG A 24 3.45 -5.60 -2.73
C ARG A 24 2.65 -4.96 -3.85
N LEU A 25 1.48 -4.39 -3.54
CA LEU A 25 0.64 -3.72 -4.55
C LEU A 25 1.32 -2.44 -5.05
N ALA A 26 1.83 -1.60 -4.17
CA ALA A 26 2.57 -0.39 -4.53
C ALA A 26 3.79 -0.68 -5.42
N ALA A 27 4.46 -1.82 -5.21
CA ALA A 27 5.64 -2.24 -5.99
C ALA A 27 5.29 -2.98 -7.30
N ALA A 28 4.00 -3.11 -7.64
CA ALA A 28 3.58 -3.85 -8.83
C ALA A 28 4.06 -3.15 -10.11
N ARG A 29 4.57 -3.98 -11.05
CA ARG A 29 4.78 -3.59 -12.45
C ARG A 29 3.84 -4.41 -13.32
N PHE A 30 3.21 -3.75 -14.29
CA PHE A 30 2.17 -4.37 -15.10
C PHE A 30 2.19 -3.82 -16.53
N LEU A 31 1.58 -4.54 -17.45
CA LEU A 31 1.40 -4.08 -18.83
C LEU A 31 0.20 -3.14 -18.91
N TYR A 32 0.29 -2.11 -19.73
CA TYR A 32 -0.84 -1.29 -20.10
C TYR A 32 -2.00 -2.15 -20.59
N GLY A 33 -3.21 -1.80 -20.17
CA GLY A 33 -4.41 -2.61 -20.39
C GLY A 33 -4.84 -3.42 -19.17
N CYS A 34 -3.98 -3.59 -18.17
CA CYS A 34 -4.40 -4.14 -16.88
C CYS A 34 -5.36 -3.18 -16.16
N SER A 35 -6.39 -3.76 -15.57
CA SER A 35 -7.27 -3.09 -14.60
C SER A 35 -6.82 -3.36 -13.18
N GLY A 36 -7.39 -2.65 -12.22
CA GLY A 36 -7.12 -2.95 -10.80
C GLY A 36 -7.52 -4.36 -10.38
N ALA A 37 -8.47 -5.00 -11.07
CA ALA A 37 -8.82 -6.41 -10.81
C ALA A 37 -7.67 -7.38 -11.10
N ASN A 38 -6.80 -7.07 -12.04
CA ASN A 38 -5.62 -7.89 -12.34
C ASN A 38 -4.56 -7.78 -11.23
N LEU A 39 -4.55 -6.69 -10.49
CA LEU A 39 -3.50 -6.35 -9.52
C LEU A 39 -3.91 -6.56 -8.06
N ASP A 40 -5.20 -6.57 -7.75
CA ASP A 40 -5.75 -6.73 -6.40
C ASP A 40 -5.18 -7.95 -5.64
N TYR A 41 -4.87 -9.02 -6.36
CA TYR A 41 -4.25 -10.22 -5.81
C TYR A 41 -2.91 -9.91 -5.09
N ALA A 42 -2.13 -8.94 -5.57
CA ALA A 42 -0.86 -8.60 -4.95
C ALA A 42 -1.03 -8.15 -3.47
N ALA A 43 -2.10 -7.42 -3.18
CA ALA A 43 -2.42 -7.01 -1.81
C ALA A 43 -3.07 -8.13 -0.99
N ARG A 44 -3.83 -9.05 -1.62
CA ARG A 44 -4.57 -10.09 -0.90
C ARG A 44 -3.78 -11.34 -0.64
N GLU A 45 -2.76 -11.62 -1.43
CA GLU A 45 -2.00 -12.88 -1.34
C GLU A 45 -1.45 -13.13 0.07
N PRO A 46 -0.86 -12.15 0.79
CA PRO A 46 -0.40 -12.37 2.16
C PRO A 46 -1.50 -12.85 3.12
N PHE A 47 -2.72 -12.30 2.97
CA PHE A 47 -3.87 -12.69 3.79
C PHE A 47 -4.37 -14.10 3.42
N TRP A 48 -4.49 -14.39 2.14
CA TRP A 48 -5.02 -15.68 1.68
C TRP A 48 -4.11 -16.85 2.04
N ARG A 49 -2.80 -16.64 2.11
CA ARG A 49 -1.84 -17.64 2.62
C ARG A 49 -2.11 -18.02 4.09
N GLU A 50 -2.61 -17.07 4.88
CA GLU A 50 -2.98 -17.28 6.28
C GLU A 50 -4.49 -17.62 6.46
N ASN A 51 -5.23 -17.89 5.37
CA ASN A 51 -6.68 -18.10 5.36
C ASN A 51 -7.49 -16.91 5.91
N LEU A 52 -6.96 -15.70 5.80
CA LEU A 52 -7.59 -14.44 6.17
C LEU A 52 -8.04 -13.68 4.93
N ASN A 53 -8.94 -12.72 5.11
CA ASN A 53 -9.40 -11.84 4.02
C ASN A 53 -10.00 -10.55 4.60
N PHE A 54 -10.14 -9.55 3.73
CA PHE A 54 -10.95 -8.36 4.00
C PHE A 54 -12.04 -8.21 2.94
N ASN A 55 -13.21 -7.67 3.36
CA ASN A 55 -14.45 -7.71 2.57
C ASN A 55 -14.75 -6.39 1.81
N HIS A 56 -13.79 -5.49 1.70
CA HIS A 56 -13.89 -4.26 0.91
C HIS A 56 -12.95 -4.29 -0.31
N GLY A 57 -13.08 -3.31 -1.20
CA GLY A 57 -12.08 -3.10 -2.26
C GLY A 57 -10.75 -2.69 -1.67
N THR A 58 -9.65 -3.10 -2.30
CA THR A 58 -8.30 -2.72 -1.84
C THR A 58 -7.97 -1.27 -2.17
N GLY A 59 -8.73 -0.64 -3.06
CA GLY A 59 -8.55 0.76 -3.42
C GLY A 59 -9.57 1.23 -4.44
N HIS A 60 -9.58 2.54 -4.66
CA HIS A 60 -10.51 3.24 -5.55
C HIS A 60 -9.83 4.46 -6.16
N GLY A 61 -10.37 4.95 -7.28
CA GLY A 61 -9.96 6.23 -7.86
C GLY A 61 -10.26 7.39 -6.91
N VAL A 62 -9.43 8.43 -6.98
CA VAL A 62 -9.57 9.65 -6.17
C VAL A 62 -9.87 10.82 -7.09
N GLY A 63 -10.98 11.52 -6.82
CA GLY A 63 -11.42 12.67 -7.59
C GLY A 63 -10.63 13.94 -7.30
N TYR A 64 -10.48 14.76 -8.32
CA TYR A 64 -9.75 16.02 -8.23
C TYR A 64 -10.34 17.00 -7.21
N LEU A 65 -11.67 17.04 -7.08
CA LEU A 65 -12.35 18.00 -6.21
C LEU A 65 -13.49 17.35 -5.43
N GLY A 66 -13.23 16.99 -4.18
CA GLY A 66 -14.23 16.59 -3.20
C GLY A 66 -14.89 15.23 -3.41
N ASN A 67 -14.62 14.52 -4.49
CA ASN A 67 -15.14 13.18 -4.74
C ASN A 67 -14.10 12.12 -4.36
N ILE A 68 -14.07 11.74 -3.10
CA ILE A 68 -13.07 10.80 -2.55
C ILE A 68 -13.12 9.46 -3.29
N HIS A 69 -14.32 8.90 -3.53
CA HIS A 69 -14.49 7.64 -4.27
C HIS A 69 -14.89 7.95 -5.72
N GLU A 70 -13.92 8.10 -6.61
CA GLU A 70 -14.19 8.40 -8.01
C GLU A 70 -14.02 7.19 -8.92
N PRO A 71 -15.11 6.74 -9.61
CA PRO A 71 -15.01 5.71 -10.61
C PRO A 71 -14.25 6.25 -11.87
N PRO A 72 -13.79 5.39 -12.81
CA PRO A 72 -14.19 3.97 -12.94
C PRO A 72 -13.18 2.98 -12.37
N ILE A 73 -12.04 3.42 -11.85
CA ILE A 73 -10.95 2.54 -11.42
C ILE A 73 -11.07 2.12 -9.97
N GLY A 74 -10.50 0.96 -9.64
CA GLY A 74 -10.42 0.45 -8.26
C GLY A 74 -9.75 -0.92 -8.21
N PHE A 75 -9.12 -1.24 -7.08
CA PHE A 75 -8.59 -2.56 -6.83
C PHE A 75 -9.67 -3.44 -6.19
N ARG A 76 -10.14 -4.46 -6.89
CA ARG A 76 -11.22 -5.36 -6.46
C ARG A 76 -11.06 -6.75 -7.06
N TRP A 77 -10.97 -7.80 -6.26
CA TRP A 77 -10.91 -9.18 -6.74
C TRP A 77 -12.28 -9.70 -7.26
N LYS A 78 -13.39 -9.25 -6.65
CA LYS A 78 -14.74 -9.42 -7.19
C LYS A 78 -15.09 -8.19 -7.99
N CYS A 79 -14.97 -8.27 -9.29
CA CYS A 79 -15.22 -7.16 -10.19
C CYS A 79 -16.38 -7.47 -11.15
N SER A 80 -17.12 -6.44 -11.52
CA SER A 80 -18.06 -6.42 -12.64
C SER A 80 -17.35 -5.96 -13.91
N LYS A 81 -18.04 -5.99 -15.05
CA LYS A 81 -17.49 -5.43 -16.30
C LYS A 81 -17.18 -3.93 -16.19
N SER A 82 -17.92 -3.19 -15.33
CA SER A 82 -17.67 -1.77 -15.08
C SER A 82 -16.40 -1.50 -14.27
N ASP A 83 -15.87 -2.50 -13.59
CA ASP A 83 -14.63 -2.36 -12.79
C ASP A 83 -13.36 -2.69 -13.61
N MET A 84 -13.51 -3.13 -14.87
CA MET A 84 -12.42 -3.57 -15.75
C MET A 84 -11.89 -2.44 -16.64
N HIS A 85 -11.80 -1.22 -16.10
CA HIS A 85 -11.15 -0.12 -16.80
C HIS A 85 -9.62 -0.24 -16.69
N PRO A 86 -8.88 -0.07 -17.79
CA PRO A 86 -7.42 0.01 -17.74
C PRO A 86 -6.95 1.12 -16.82
N LEU A 87 -5.85 0.88 -16.14
CA LEU A 87 -5.15 1.93 -15.41
C LEU A 87 -4.36 2.79 -16.38
N GLU A 88 -4.73 4.06 -16.48
CA GLU A 88 -4.10 5.04 -17.38
C GLU A 88 -3.05 5.88 -16.63
N GLU A 89 -2.05 6.36 -17.35
CA GLU A 89 -1.05 7.25 -16.78
C GLU A 89 -1.69 8.51 -16.17
N ASN A 90 -1.18 8.92 -15.01
CA ASN A 90 -1.66 10.04 -14.18
C ASN A 90 -3.00 9.82 -13.46
N MET A 91 -3.56 8.63 -13.49
CA MET A 91 -4.65 8.28 -12.58
C MET A 91 -4.13 8.13 -11.16
N VAL A 92 -4.89 8.66 -10.17
CA VAL A 92 -4.64 8.49 -8.74
C VAL A 92 -5.57 7.41 -8.21
N ILE A 93 -5.02 6.48 -7.44
CA ILE A 93 -5.77 5.36 -6.87
C ILE A 93 -5.26 5.07 -5.46
N THR A 94 -6.17 4.76 -4.52
CA THR A 94 -5.79 4.35 -3.16
C THR A 94 -5.31 2.92 -3.12
N ASP A 95 -4.42 2.61 -2.18
CA ASP A 95 -3.93 1.28 -1.83
C ASP A 95 -4.13 1.11 -0.32
N GLU A 96 -5.25 0.49 0.07
CA GLU A 96 -5.78 0.50 1.43
C GLU A 96 -6.24 -0.89 1.92
N PRO A 97 -5.38 -1.92 1.86
CA PRO A 97 -5.73 -3.23 2.43
C PRO A 97 -5.99 -3.10 3.93
N GLY A 98 -6.76 -4.04 4.48
CA GLY A 98 -7.08 -4.01 5.91
C GLY A 98 -7.41 -5.38 6.45
N ILE A 99 -7.61 -5.47 7.77
CA ILE A 99 -8.15 -6.63 8.46
C ILE A 99 -9.04 -6.16 9.59
N TYR A 100 -10.15 -6.86 9.82
CA TYR A 100 -11.16 -6.44 10.79
C TYR A 100 -11.66 -7.66 11.55
N ILE A 101 -11.39 -7.65 12.85
CA ILE A 101 -11.78 -8.72 13.77
C ILE A 101 -12.98 -8.22 14.58
N GLU A 102 -14.15 -8.79 14.31
CA GLU A 102 -15.41 -8.37 14.93
C GLU A 102 -15.34 -8.38 16.44
N GLY A 103 -15.77 -7.28 17.06
CA GLY A 103 -15.75 -7.10 18.51
C GLY A 103 -14.36 -6.91 19.14
N SER A 104 -13.30 -6.76 18.31
CA SER A 104 -11.93 -6.62 18.78
C SER A 104 -11.25 -5.40 18.17
N TYR A 105 -10.69 -5.48 16.96
CA TYR A 105 -9.94 -4.39 16.33
C TYR A 105 -10.07 -4.38 14.81
N GLY A 106 -9.69 -3.24 14.22
CA GLY A 106 -9.50 -3.09 12.78
C GLY A 106 -8.17 -2.43 12.49
N ILE A 107 -7.50 -2.88 11.43
CA ILE A 107 -6.23 -2.35 10.95
C ILE A 107 -6.39 -2.03 9.48
N ARG A 108 -6.05 -0.79 9.07
CA ARG A 108 -5.90 -0.37 7.68
C ARG A 108 -4.63 0.42 7.54
N LEU A 109 -3.83 0.09 6.57
CA LEU A 109 -2.73 0.93 6.11
C LEU A 109 -3.09 1.43 4.71
N GLU A 110 -2.80 2.71 4.45
CA GLU A 110 -3.25 3.34 3.22
C GLU A 110 -2.21 4.29 2.67
N ASN A 111 -1.96 4.18 1.38
CA ASN A 111 -1.22 5.14 0.57
C ASN A 111 -2.03 5.51 -0.67
N GLU A 112 -1.77 6.69 -1.22
CA GLU A 112 -2.20 7.07 -2.55
C GLU A 112 -1.10 6.78 -3.56
N LEU A 113 -1.48 6.21 -4.69
CA LEU A 113 -0.60 5.82 -5.77
C LEU A 113 -0.95 6.58 -7.05
N LEU A 114 0.07 7.05 -7.76
CA LEU A 114 -0.04 7.62 -9.08
C LEU A 114 0.41 6.60 -10.13
N VAL A 115 -0.42 6.33 -11.11
CA VAL A 115 -0.09 5.45 -12.24
C VAL A 115 0.90 6.15 -13.17
N ARG A 116 2.03 5.50 -13.48
CA ARG A 116 3.09 6.04 -14.34
C ARG A 116 3.43 5.10 -15.49
N ALA A 117 3.74 5.67 -16.63
CA ALA A 117 4.33 4.93 -17.73
C ALA A 117 5.82 4.64 -17.44
N GLY A 118 6.20 3.39 -17.61
CA GLY A 118 7.58 2.92 -17.50
C GLY A 118 8.21 2.61 -18.86
N GLU A 119 9.02 1.56 -18.92
CA GLU A 119 9.67 1.11 -20.15
C GLU A 119 8.65 0.61 -21.17
N LYS A 120 8.90 0.91 -22.44
CA LYS A 120 8.18 0.34 -23.58
C LYS A 120 9.14 -0.52 -24.40
N ASN A 121 8.74 -1.75 -24.67
CA ASN A 121 9.52 -2.71 -25.44
C ASN A 121 8.61 -3.55 -26.37
N GLU A 122 9.12 -4.65 -26.92
CA GLU A 122 8.38 -5.52 -27.84
C GLU A 122 7.15 -6.20 -27.21
N TYR A 123 7.06 -6.29 -25.87
CA TYR A 123 5.91 -6.83 -25.13
C TYR A 123 4.83 -5.78 -24.87
N GLY A 124 5.14 -4.50 -25.00
CA GLY A 124 4.20 -3.39 -24.81
C GLY A 124 4.72 -2.29 -23.90
N GLN A 125 3.79 -1.44 -23.44
CA GLN A 125 4.05 -0.39 -22.47
C GLN A 125 3.93 -0.96 -21.06
N PHE A 126 5.03 -0.99 -20.30
CA PHE A 126 5.00 -1.30 -18.87
C PHE A 126 4.57 -0.08 -18.06
N MET A 127 3.83 -0.34 -17.01
CA MET A 127 3.32 0.64 -16.07
C MET A 127 3.83 0.31 -14.67
N TYR A 128 3.84 1.31 -13.78
CA TYR A 128 4.18 1.16 -12.37
C TYR A 128 3.44 2.20 -11.53
N PHE A 129 3.58 2.11 -10.22
CA PHE A 129 3.03 3.09 -9.29
C PHE A 129 4.14 3.96 -8.68
N GLU A 130 3.85 5.25 -8.55
CA GLU A 130 4.59 6.21 -7.77
C GLU A 130 3.77 6.55 -6.52
N THR A 131 4.36 6.43 -5.34
CA THR A 131 3.67 6.76 -4.09
C THR A 131 3.57 8.28 -3.92
N LEU A 132 2.37 8.78 -3.57
CA LEU A 132 2.10 10.20 -3.32
C LEU A 132 2.10 10.57 -1.84
N THR A 133 1.88 9.61 -0.94
CA THR A 133 1.76 9.81 0.51
C THR A 133 3.01 9.30 1.23
N PHE A 134 3.54 10.12 2.14
CA PHE A 134 4.80 9.85 2.83
C PHE A 134 4.61 9.90 4.35
N VAL A 135 4.08 8.81 4.93
CA VAL A 135 3.88 8.64 6.38
C VAL A 135 4.56 7.36 6.85
N PRO A 136 5.43 7.40 7.88
CA PRO A 136 6.08 6.19 8.36
C PRO A 136 5.08 5.09 8.74
N ILE A 137 5.42 3.86 8.43
CA ILE A 137 4.76 2.67 8.96
C ILE A 137 5.39 2.36 10.31
N ASP A 138 4.58 2.19 11.34
CA ASP A 138 5.08 1.94 12.70
C ASP A 138 5.77 0.59 12.80
N LEU A 139 7.09 0.63 12.96
CA LEU A 139 7.92 -0.57 13.06
C LEU A 139 7.69 -1.35 14.37
N ASP A 140 7.20 -0.70 15.41
CA ASP A 140 6.89 -1.37 16.68
C ASP A 140 5.64 -2.26 16.57
N ALA A 141 4.80 -2.01 15.56
CA ALA A 141 3.66 -2.84 15.19
C ALA A 141 4.01 -3.90 14.12
N ILE A 142 5.22 -3.93 13.59
CA ILE A 142 5.68 -4.95 12.65
C ILE A 142 6.25 -6.17 13.40
N ASN A 143 5.92 -7.35 12.90
CA ASN A 143 6.63 -8.59 13.22
C ASN A 143 7.58 -8.94 12.06
N PRO A 144 8.90 -8.68 12.17
CA PRO A 144 9.85 -8.88 11.06
C PRO A 144 9.97 -10.34 10.59
N GLU A 145 9.61 -11.31 11.45
CA GLU A 145 9.63 -12.74 11.12
C GLU A 145 8.53 -13.14 10.14
N LYS A 146 7.48 -12.32 10.02
CA LYS A 146 6.36 -12.52 9.11
C LYS A 146 6.58 -11.85 7.74
N LEU A 147 7.60 -11.02 7.58
CA LEU A 147 7.97 -10.41 6.31
C LEU A 147 8.95 -11.28 5.54
N GLU A 148 8.68 -11.48 4.26
CA GLU A 148 9.67 -12.01 3.33
C GLU A 148 10.79 -10.97 3.08
N GLU A 149 11.95 -11.40 2.64
CA GLU A 149 13.09 -10.50 2.40
C GLU A 149 12.74 -9.35 1.45
N ARG A 150 12.01 -9.66 0.38
CA ARG A 150 11.51 -8.65 -0.56
C ARG A 150 10.63 -7.60 0.12
N GLU A 151 9.79 -7.99 1.07
CA GLU A 151 8.90 -7.05 1.78
C GLU A 151 9.67 -6.15 2.74
N LYS A 152 10.74 -6.67 3.37
CA LYS A 152 11.66 -5.85 4.18
C LYS A 152 12.39 -4.83 3.30
N GLU A 153 12.89 -5.26 2.14
CA GLU A 153 13.50 -4.34 1.17
C GLU A 153 12.53 -3.24 0.73
N LEU A 154 11.28 -3.58 0.42
CA LEU A 154 10.24 -2.62 0.04
C LEU A 154 9.90 -1.65 1.17
N LEU A 155 9.78 -2.14 2.41
CA LEU A 155 9.53 -1.30 3.59
C LEU A 155 10.69 -0.34 3.84
N ASN A 156 11.92 -0.84 3.78
CA ASN A 156 13.12 -0.02 3.95
C ASN A 156 13.23 1.05 2.84
N ALA A 157 12.93 0.68 1.60
CA ALA A 157 12.92 1.63 0.48
C ALA A 157 11.83 2.70 0.66
N TYR A 158 10.61 2.31 1.05
CA TYR A 158 9.52 3.24 1.35
C TYR A 158 9.90 4.21 2.48
N HIS A 159 10.47 3.71 3.57
CA HIS A 159 10.92 4.56 4.69
C HIS A 159 12.04 5.52 4.28
N ALA A 160 12.96 5.10 3.42
CA ALA A 160 13.98 6.00 2.86
C ALA A 160 13.35 7.12 2.03
N GLU A 161 12.30 6.81 1.25
CA GLU A 161 11.50 7.79 0.50
C GLU A 161 10.78 8.76 1.44
N VAL A 162 10.13 8.25 2.49
CA VAL A 162 9.47 9.09 3.52
C VAL A 162 10.48 10.06 4.13
N TYR A 163 11.62 9.56 4.59
CA TYR A 163 12.67 10.42 5.18
C TYR A 163 13.17 11.47 4.18
N ARG A 164 13.49 11.06 2.96
CA ARG A 164 13.99 11.96 1.92
C ARG A 164 13.03 13.10 1.60
N ASN A 165 11.74 12.79 1.52
CA ASN A 165 10.74 13.77 1.12
C ASN A 165 10.28 14.68 2.28
N ILE A 166 10.26 14.20 3.52
CA ILE A 166 9.68 14.91 4.67
C ILE A 166 10.75 15.61 5.51
N ALA A 167 11.92 15.01 5.72
CA ALA A 167 12.98 15.57 6.57
C ALA A 167 13.39 17.02 6.24
N PRO A 168 13.40 17.47 4.96
CA PRO A 168 13.76 18.85 4.63
C PRO A 168 12.83 19.93 5.23
N TYR A 169 11.61 19.57 5.60
CA TYR A 169 10.57 20.47 6.11
C TYR A 169 10.47 20.46 7.64
N LEU A 170 11.26 19.62 8.32
CA LEU A 170 11.21 19.40 9.76
C LEU A 170 12.34 20.15 10.49
N SER A 171 12.08 20.50 11.76
CA SER A 171 13.12 20.94 12.69
C SER A 171 14.14 19.83 12.95
N GLU A 172 15.27 20.15 13.58
CA GLU A 172 16.30 19.17 13.89
C GLU A 172 15.81 18.05 14.83
N GLU A 173 14.99 18.40 15.81
CA GLU A 173 14.38 17.46 16.75
C GLU A 173 13.40 16.52 16.04
N GLU A 174 12.47 17.07 15.24
CA GLU A 174 11.50 16.29 14.46
C GLU A 174 12.19 15.40 13.42
N ARG A 175 13.26 15.88 12.79
CA ARG A 175 14.06 15.10 11.85
C ARG A 175 14.75 13.91 12.53
N SER A 176 15.25 14.11 13.74
CA SER A 176 15.85 13.04 14.55
C SER A 176 14.81 12.00 14.93
N TRP A 177 13.61 12.44 15.30
CA TRP A 177 12.46 11.58 15.53
C TRP A 177 12.09 10.80 14.26
N LEU A 178 11.90 11.49 13.12
CA LEU A 178 11.54 10.83 11.86
C LEU A 178 12.58 9.78 11.44
N LYS A 179 13.86 10.04 11.65
CA LYS A 179 14.95 9.11 11.35
C LYS A 179 14.81 7.80 12.12
N GLU A 180 14.40 7.88 13.38
CA GLU A 180 14.16 6.68 14.21
C GLU A 180 12.96 5.88 13.68
N TYR A 181 11.88 6.58 13.30
CA TYR A 181 10.65 5.94 12.80
C TYR A 181 10.73 5.49 11.33
N THR A 182 11.81 5.81 10.64
CA THR A 182 12.11 5.35 9.28
C THR A 182 13.37 4.50 9.20
N ARG A 183 13.85 3.96 10.34
CA ARG A 183 15.01 3.07 10.38
C ARG A 183 14.75 1.79 9.57
N SER A 184 15.83 1.17 9.11
CA SER A 184 15.73 -0.15 8.45
C SER A 184 15.49 -1.28 9.45
N ILE A 185 14.87 -2.36 8.98
CA ILE A 185 14.65 -3.61 9.71
C ILE A 185 15.35 -4.77 9.00
#